data_b15b77ef7b37cc04d251aa4f59fbfe52
#
_entry.id   b15b77ef7b37cc04d251aa4f59fbfe52
#
_cell.length_a   1.000
_cell.length_b   1.000
_cell.length_c   1.000
_cell.angle_alpha   90.00
_cell.angle_beta   90.00
_cell.angle_gamma   90.00
#
_symmetry.space_group_name_H-M   'P 1'
#
loop_
_entity.id
_entity.type
_entity.pdbx_description
1 polymer ?
#
loop_
_entity_poly.entity_id
_entity_poly.type
_entity_poly.pdbx_seq_one_letter_code
_entity_poly.pdbx_strand_id
1 'polypeptide(L)'
;MANISKSIYEKLIIESADGSKSADISAGAVAIKYYENVFSPMITAKIVVVNTGNTIKGKDGKLQSLYNGFPLRGGERVVMKIAGNSRSNKKGIDFSKKSSDYFYVASITNVLIDSQRETFVLNLVPREAITNETSRVGKKFPSSQPISDSVQNILTQYLKTDKINEIDKTQNPYGFIGNLKKPFTILT
;
A
#
# COMPACT_ATOMS: atom_id res chain seq x y z
N MET A 1 29.76 -18.26 7.72
CA MET A 1 28.92 -17.67 6.67
C MET A 1 27.48 -17.64 7.16
N ALA A 2 26.85 -16.48 7.16
CA ALA A 2 25.43 -16.38 7.49
C ALA A 2 24.62 -17.09 6.39
N ASN A 3 23.89 -18.11 6.74
CA ASN A 3 23.03 -18.83 5.81
C ASN A 3 21.81 -17.94 5.54
N ILE A 4 21.82 -17.24 4.40
CA ILE A 4 20.70 -16.38 3.97
C ILE A 4 19.61 -17.30 3.44
N SER A 5 18.64 -17.63 4.29
CA SER A 5 17.44 -18.33 3.87
C SER A 5 16.50 -17.41 3.12
N LYS A 6 15.75 -17.96 2.16
CA LYS A 6 14.74 -17.19 1.41
C LYS A 6 13.64 -16.69 2.35
N SER A 7 13.13 -15.49 2.09
CA SER A 7 11.91 -15.01 2.74
C SER A 7 10.72 -15.92 2.39
N ILE A 8 9.84 -16.11 3.35
CA ILE A 8 8.63 -16.92 3.17
C ILE A 8 7.45 -15.96 2.98
N TYR A 9 6.81 -16.01 1.83
CA TYR A 9 5.58 -15.28 1.57
C TYR A 9 4.41 -16.10 2.12
N GLU A 10 3.99 -15.80 3.35
CA GLU A 10 2.88 -16.49 3.98
C GLU A 10 1.54 -16.12 3.34
N LYS A 11 1.43 -14.87 2.88
CA LYS A 11 0.25 -14.38 2.19
C LYS A 11 0.66 -13.28 1.22
N LEU A 12 0.32 -13.45 -0.06
CA LEU A 12 0.53 -12.44 -1.08
C LEU A 12 -0.60 -12.52 -2.10
N ILE A 13 -1.71 -11.85 -1.78
CA ILE A 13 -2.95 -11.92 -2.54
C ILE A 13 -3.22 -10.56 -3.16
N ILE A 14 -3.58 -10.55 -4.43
CA ILE A 14 -4.14 -9.38 -5.10
C ILE A 14 -5.65 -9.55 -5.23
N GLU A 15 -6.38 -8.50 -4.88
CA GLU A 15 -7.84 -8.43 -4.99
C GLU A 15 -8.22 -7.32 -5.95
N SER A 16 -9.15 -7.58 -6.87
CA SER A 16 -9.66 -6.56 -7.79
C SER A 16 -10.27 -5.38 -7.03
N ALA A 17 -10.26 -4.19 -7.65
CA ALA A 17 -10.77 -2.97 -7.02
C ALA A 17 -12.25 -3.09 -6.58
N ASP A 18 -13.05 -3.86 -7.32
CA ASP A 18 -14.45 -4.16 -7.02
C ASP A 18 -14.63 -5.34 -6.05
N GLY A 19 -13.56 -6.03 -5.66
CA GLY A 19 -13.59 -7.19 -4.79
C GLY A 19 -14.14 -8.47 -5.42
N SER A 20 -14.44 -8.47 -6.73
CA SER A 20 -15.06 -9.63 -7.41
C SER A 20 -14.10 -10.77 -7.70
N LYS A 21 -12.81 -10.49 -7.74
CA LYS A 21 -11.75 -11.46 -8.04
C LYS A 21 -10.59 -11.33 -7.06
N SER A 22 -9.98 -12.45 -6.76
CA SER A 22 -8.73 -12.50 -6.01
C SER A 22 -7.78 -13.53 -6.62
N ALA A 23 -6.48 -13.29 -6.51
CA ALA A 23 -5.46 -14.22 -6.98
C ALA A 23 -4.28 -14.24 -6.01
N ASP A 24 -3.78 -15.42 -5.71
CA ASP A 24 -2.50 -15.59 -5.01
C ASP A 24 -1.37 -15.40 -6.00
N ILE A 25 -0.50 -14.44 -5.76
CA ILE A 25 0.64 -14.10 -6.61
C ILE A 25 1.98 -14.52 -5.99
N SER A 26 1.97 -15.24 -4.87
CA SER A 26 3.19 -15.63 -4.15
C SER A 26 4.14 -16.47 -4.99
N ALA A 27 3.61 -17.38 -5.81
CA ALA A 27 4.42 -18.21 -6.70
C ALA A 27 5.07 -17.41 -7.85
N GLY A 28 4.44 -16.31 -8.28
CA GLY A 28 4.95 -15.44 -9.33
C GLY A 28 5.79 -14.26 -8.82
N ALA A 29 5.80 -13.99 -7.54
CA ALA A 29 6.54 -12.88 -6.96
C ALA A 29 8.03 -13.24 -6.83
N VAL A 30 8.86 -12.68 -7.69
CA VAL A 30 10.31 -12.94 -7.68
C VAL A 30 11.09 -11.96 -6.82
N ALA A 31 10.57 -10.77 -6.57
CA ALA A 31 11.18 -9.79 -5.70
C ALA A 31 10.12 -8.87 -5.07
N ILE A 32 10.28 -8.60 -3.79
CA ILE A 32 9.50 -7.58 -3.09
C ILE A 32 10.49 -6.58 -2.51
N LYS A 33 10.25 -5.29 -2.81
CA LYS A 33 11.00 -4.17 -2.25
C LYS A 33 10.05 -3.34 -1.41
N TYR A 34 10.37 -3.17 -0.15
CA TYR A 34 9.63 -2.37 0.81
C TYR A 34 10.45 -1.15 1.19
N TYR A 35 9.85 0.01 1.19
CA TYR A 35 10.49 1.28 1.47
C TYR A 35 9.78 1.99 2.60
N GLU A 36 10.51 2.18 3.68
CA GLU A 36 10.08 2.93 4.84
C GLU A 36 11.17 3.94 5.20
N ASN A 37 10.78 5.18 5.38
CA ASN A 37 11.70 6.26 5.73
C ASN A 37 10.98 7.24 6.66
N VAL A 38 11.60 7.58 7.78
CA VAL A 38 11.06 8.53 8.77
C VAL A 38 10.80 9.93 8.19
N PHE A 39 11.51 10.30 7.13
CA PHE A 39 11.31 11.57 6.42
C PHE A 39 10.26 11.50 5.30
N SER A 40 9.65 10.36 5.09
CA SER A 40 8.57 10.20 4.10
C SER A 40 7.22 10.06 4.80
N PRO A 41 6.19 10.80 4.36
CA PRO A 41 4.86 10.71 4.97
C PRO A 41 4.15 9.39 4.69
N MET A 42 4.74 8.52 3.86
CA MET A 42 4.14 7.24 3.50
C MET A 42 5.18 6.16 3.24
N ILE A 43 4.78 4.93 3.49
CA ILE A 43 5.51 3.73 3.08
C ILE A 43 5.12 3.35 1.64
N THR A 44 6.04 2.74 0.90
CA THR A 44 5.75 2.22 -0.44
C THR A 44 6.33 0.83 -0.61
N ALA A 45 5.80 0.07 -1.57
CA ALA A 45 6.38 -1.22 -1.91
C ALA A 45 6.34 -1.45 -3.44
N LYS A 46 7.21 -2.34 -3.90
CA LYS A 46 7.22 -2.81 -5.29
C LYS A 46 7.27 -4.32 -5.29
N ILE A 47 6.46 -4.94 -6.13
CA ILE A 47 6.46 -6.38 -6.35
C ILE A 47 6.77 -6.63 -7.81
N VAL A 48 7.85 -7.36 -8.07
CA VAL A 48 8.16 -7.87 -9.41
C VAL A 48 7.47 -9.22 -9.55
N VAL A 49 6.55 -9.30 -10.50
CA VAL A 49 5.77 -10.51 -10.77
C VAL A 49 6.22 -11.09 -12.12
N VAL A 50 6.51 -12.38 -12.10
CA VAL A 50 6.74 -13.18 -13.32
C VAL A 50 5.70 -14.28 -13.31
N ASN A 51 4.77 -14.23 -14.23
CA ASN A 51 3.74 -15.23 -14.37
C ASN A 51 4.07 -16.15 -15.55
N THR A 52 4.29 -17.42 -15.24
CA THR A 52 4.54 -18.46 -16.22
C THR A 52 3.32 -19.36 -16.31
N GLY A 53 2.43 -19.07 -17.24
CA GLY A 53 1.25 -19.88 -17.49
C GLY A 53 -0.08 -19.14 -17.26
N ASN A 54 -1.13 -19.77 -17.74
CA ASN A 54 -2.49 -19.24 -17.70
C ASN A 54 -3.21 -19.86 -16.51
N THR A 55 -3.38 -19.08 -15.42
CA THR A 55 -3.99 -19.57 -14.16
C THR A 55 -5.33 -18.90 -13.87
N ILE A 56 -5.65 -17.81 -14.54
CA ILE A 56 -6.86 -17.01 -14.30
C ILE A 56 -7.93 -17.39 -15.32
N LYS A 57 -9.11 -17.79 -14.84
CA LYS A 57 -10.24 -18.07 -15.70
C LYS A 57 -10.85 -16.76 -16.24
N GLY A 58 -10.78 -16.55 -17.54
CA GLY A 58 -11.38 -15.41 -18.22
C GLY A 58 -12.92 -15.50 -18.30
N LYS A 59 -13.55 -14.43 -18.80
CA LYS A 59 -15.01 -14.40 -19.00
C LYS A 59 -15.51 -15.41 -20.04
N ASP A 60 -14.66 -15.75 -20.99
CA ASP A 60 -14.89 -16.74 -22.06
C ASP A 60 -14.63 -18.20 -21.59
N GLY A 61 -14.33 -18.39 -20.32
CA GLY A 61 -13.99 -19.69 -19.72
C GLY A 61 -12.58 -20.19 -20.02
N LYS A 62 -11.82 -19.49 -20.87
CA LYS A 62 -10.42 -19.84 -21.15
C LYS A 62 -9.50 -19.41 -20.02
N LEU A 63 -8.44 -20.16 -19.80
CA LEU A 63 -7.39 -19.79 -18.88
C LEU A 63 -6.52 -18.70 -19.50
N GLN A 64 -6.30 -17.64 -18.74
CA GLN A 64 -5.52 -16.47 -19.13
C GLN A 64 -4.40 -16.23 -18.11
N SER A 65 -3.41 -15.48 -18.52
CA SER A 65 -2.36 -15.00 -17.62
C SER A 65 -2.91 -14.04 -16.55
N LEU A 66 -2.15 -13.78 -15.51
CA LEU A 66 -2.55 -12.84 -14.49
C LEU A 66 -2.78 -11.44 -15.09
N TYR A 67 -1.90 -10.99 -15.97
CA TYR A 67 -2.01 -9.65 -16.58
C TYR A 67 -3.25 -9.50 -17.46
N ASN A 68 -3.60 -10.51 -18.25
CA ASN A 68 -4.74 -10.48 -19.17
C ASN A 68 -6.06 -10.87 -18.50
N GLY A 69 -6.04 -11.84 -17.59
CA GLY A 69 -7.26 -12.41 -16.97
C GLY A 69 -7.72 -11.71 -15.71
N PHE A 70 -6.83 -10.98 -15.04
CA PHE A 70 -7.16 -10.19 -13.88
C PHE A 70 -7.32 -8.72 -14.28
N PRO A 71 -8.33 -8.00 -13.80
CA PRO A 71 -8.58 -6.62 -14.20
C PRO A 71 -7.61 -5.64 -13.52
N LEU A 72 -6.33 -5.72 -13.91
CA LEU A 72 -5.28 -4.82 -13.43
C LEU A 72 -5.44 -3.44 -14.08
N ARG A 73 -5.98 -2.47 -13.34
CA ARG A 73 -6.23 -1.11 -13.83
C ARG A 73 -5.71 -0.02 -12.90
N GLY A 74 -5.19 -0.40 -11.75
CA GLY A 74 -4.89 0.47 -10.61
C GLY A 74 -6.03 0.47 -9.59
N GLY A 75 -5.68 0.58 -8.31
CA GLY A 75 -6.63 0.51 -7.21
C GLY A 75 -6.94 -0.89 -6.70
N GLU A 76 -6.35 -1.93 -7.27
CA GLU A 76 -6.39 -3.29 -6.73
C GLU A 76 -5.74 -3.31 -5.35
N ARG A 77 -6.30 -4.13 -4.44
CA ARG A 77 -5.77 -4.30 -3.09
C ARG A 77 -4.75 -5.43 -3.06
N VAL A 78 -3.66 -5.21 -2.34
CA VAL A 78 -2.63 -6.22 -2.12
C VAL A 78 -2.51 -6.50 -0.62
N VAL A 79 -2.82 -7.74 -0.27
CA VAL A 79 -2.70 -8.27 1.10
C VAL A 79 -1.36 -8.99 1.20
N MET A 80 -0.48 -8.53 2.09
CA MET A 80 0.89 -9.01 2.17
C MET A 80 1.26 -9.42 3.59
N LYS A 81 1.80 -10.65 3.73
CA LYS A 81 2.42 -11.14 4.94
C LYS A 81 3.67 -11.92 4.60
N ILE A 82 4.80 -11.47 5.12
CA ILE A 82 6.13 -12.03 4.87
C ILE A 82 6.74 -12.41 6.20
N ALA A 83 7.10 -13.68 6.38
CA ALA A 83 7.80 -14.14 7.57
C ALA A 83 9.27 -13.70 7.56
N GLY A 84 9.83 -13.54 8.75
CA GLY A 84 11.27 -13.33 8.91
C GLY A 84 12.05 -14.56 8.46
N ASN A 85 13.26 -14.37 7.97
CA ASN A 85 14.07 -15.40 7.34
C ASN A 85 15.31 -15.84 8.13
N SER A 86 15.49 -15.35 9.35
CA SER A 86 16.64 -15.71 10.17
C SER A 86 16.36 -15.65 11.67
N ARG A 87 17.27 -16.20 12.48
CA ARG A 87 17.21 -16.12 13.94
C ARG A 87 17.31 -14.67 14.45
N SER A 88 18.03 -13.82 13.74
CA SER A 88 18.19 -12.40 14.06
C SER A 88 17.03 -11.54 13.57
N ASN A 89 16.33 -11.95 12.52
CA ASN A 89 15.15 -11.26 11.99
C ASN A 89 13.90 -12.13 12.16
N LYS A 90 13.45 -12.24 13.41
CA LYS A 90 12.27 -13.04 13.77
C LYS A 90 10.95 -12.37 13.41
N LYS A 91 10.94 -11.03 13.35
CA LYS A 91 9.73 -10.28 13.01
C LYS A 91 9.64 -10.15 11.49
N GLY A 92 8.56 -10.65 10.93
CA GLY A 92 8.21 -10.43 9.55
C GLY A 92 7.44 -9.12 9.35
N ILE A 93 6.94 -8.93 8.15
CA ILE A 93 6.04 -7.84 7.76
C ILE A 93 4.63 -8.40 7.65
N ASP A 94 3.66 -7.79 8.32
CA ASP A 94 2.27 -8.25 8.30
C ASP A 94 1.30 -7.10 8.03
N PHE A 95 0.89 -6.96 6.78
CA PHE A 95 -0.12 -6.05 6.29
C PHE A 95 -1.41 -6.78 5.89
N SER A 96 -1.75 -7.84 6.63
CA SER A 96 -2.94 -8.67 6.36
C SER A 96 -3.99 -8.61 7.47
N LYS A 97 -3.72 -7.90 8.57
CA LYS A 97 -4.56 -7.92 9.77
C LYS A 97 -5.85 -7.13 9.61
N LYS A 98 -5.77 -5.96 9.00
CA LYS A 98 -6.90 -5.07 8.79
C LYS A 98 -6.92 -4.59 7.35
N SER A 99 -8.09 -4.32 6.81
CA SER A 99 -8.23 -3.76 5.46
C SER A 99 -7.57 -2.38 5.30
N SER A 100 -7.43 -1.64 6.40
CA SER A 100 -6.68 -0.38 6.43
C SER A 100 -5.17 -0.55 6.23
N ASP A 101 -4.63 -1.75 6.48
CA ASP A 101 -3.21 -2.05 6.33
C ASP A 101 -2.85 -2.46 4.89
N TYR A 102 -3.85 -2.78 4.06
CA TYR A 102 -3.61 -3.26 2.70
C TYR A 102 -2.95 -2.17 1.85
N PHE A 103 -2.08 -2.63 0.96
CA PHE A 103 -1.56 -1.79 -0.10
C PHE A 103 -2.53 -1.73 -1.28
N TYR A 104 -2.37 -0.70 -2.08
CA TYR A 104 -3.11 -0.49 -3.32
C TYR A 104 -2.14 -0.36 -4.49
N VAL A 105 -2.48 -0.94 -5.62
CA VAL A 105 -1.72 -0.79 -6.86
C VAL A 105 -1.91 0.64 -7.36
N ALA A 106 -0.84 1.44 -7.29
CA ALA A 106 -0.83 2.79 -7.81
C ALA A 106 -0.54 2.82 -9.32
N SER A 107 0.37 1.94 -9.76
CA SER A 107 0.72 1.81 -11.16
C SER A 107 1.36 0.45 -11.46
N ILE A 108 1.29 0.06 -12.72
CA ILE A 108 1.94 -1.13 -13.24
C ILE A 108 2.97 -0.67 -14.27
N THR A 109 4.19 -1.12 -14.10
CA THR A 109 5.31 -0.71 -14.94
C THR A 109 6.13 -1.91 -15.41
N ASN A 110 7.04 -1.67 -16.36
CA ASN A 110 7.96 -2.68 -16.89
C ASN A 110 7.24 -3.95 -17.38
N VAL A 111 6.14 -3.75 -18.09
CA VAL A 111 5.38 -4.85 -18.66
C VAL A 111 6.12 -5.41 -19.86
N LEU A 112 6.54 -6.66 -19.76
CA LEU A 112 7.17 -7.43 -20.82
C LEU A 112 6.34 -8.69 -21.02
N ILE A 113 5.86 -8.90 -22.23
CA ILE A 113 5.04 -10.05 -22.59
C ILE A 113 5.71 -10.74 -23.76
N ASP A 114 6.01 -12.01 -23.60
CA ASP A 114 6.41 -12.90 -24.68
C ASP A 114 5.46 -14.10 -24.74
N SER A 115 5.71 -15.02 -25.67
CA SER A 115 4.84 -16.18 -25.93
C SER A 115 4.71 -17.14 -24.71
N GLN A 116 5.63 -17.09 -23.76
CA GLN A 116 5.69 -18.07 -22.66
C GLN A 116 5.64 -17.44 -21.27
N ARG A 117 5.93 -16.14 -21.12
CA ARG A 117 5.96 -15.48 -19.83
C ARG A 117 5.58 -14.01 -19.90
N GLU A 118 5.04 -13.55 -18.81
CA GLU A 118 4.78 -12.15 -18.56
C GLU A 118 5.63 -11.70 -17.36
N THR A 119 6.16 -10.50 -17.45
CA THR A 119 6.83 -9.86 -16.31
C THR A 119 6.30 -8.44 -16.18
N PHE A 120 5.96 -8.05 -14.98
CA PHE A 120 5.52 -6.68 -14.67
C PHE A 120 5.86 -6.31 -13.22
N VAL A 121 5.84 -5.02 -12.94
CA VAL A 121 6.10 -4.48 -11.60
C VAL A 121 4.83 -3.80 -11.10
N LEU A 122 4.33 -4.24 -9.95
CA LEU A 122 3.29 -3.56 -9.21
C LEU A 122 3.94 -2.52 -8.29
N ASN A 123 3.62 -1.25 -8.48
CA ASN A 123 4.01 -0.18 -7.56
C ASN A 123 2.86 0.05 -6.59
N LEU A 124 3.16 -0.09 -5.30
CA LEU A 124 2.17 -0.14 -4.24
C LEU A 124 2.27 1.07 -3.31
N VAL A 125 1.13 1.58 -2.91
CA VAL A 125 0.98 2.68 -1.95
C VAL A 125 -0.06 2.32 -0.90
N PRO A 126 -0.01 2.89 0.32
CA PRO A 126 -1.05 2.70 1.32
C PRO A 126 -2.31 3.51 0.95
N ARG A 127 -3.42 3.21 1.61
CA ARG A 127 -4.70 3.90 1.42
C ARG A 127 -4.56 5.41 1.62
N GLU A 128 -3.77 5.82 2.59
CA GLU A 128 -3.54 7.24 2.93
C GLU A 128 -2.94 8.04 1.77
N ALA A 129 -2.12 7.42 0.93
CA ALA A 129 -1.60 8.07 -0.28
C ALA A 129 -2.74 8.43 -1.25
N ILE A 130 -3.69 7.52 -1.46
CA ILE A 130 -4.85 7.75 -2.32
C ILE A 130 -5.75 8.83 -1.71
N THR A 131 -6.01 8.73 -0.39
CA THR A 131 -6.86 9.71 0.31
C THR A 131 -6.23 11.10 0.29
N ASN A 132 -4.90 11.19 0.41
CA ASN A 132 -4.18 12.47 0.29
C ASN A 132 -4.40 13.14 -1.07
N GLU A 133 -4.38 12.34 -2.15
CA GLU A 133 -4.59 12.90 -3.50
C GLU A 133 -6.05 13.36 -3.73
N THR A 134 -7.01 12.71 -3.10
CA THR A 134 -8.44 12.98 -3.28
C THR A 134 -9.02 13.96 -2.25
N SER A 135 -8.34 14.19 -1.13
CA SER A 135 -8.81 15.08 -0.07
C SER A 135 -8.16 16.46 -0.12
N ARG A 136 -8.88 17.48 0.36
CA ARG A 136 -8.38 18.84 0.52
C ARG A 136 -8.82 19.40 1.88
N VAL A 137 -7.89 20.00 2.60
CA VAL A 137 -8.16 20.60 3.91
C VAL A 137 -8.67 22.03 3.72
N GLY A 138 -9.99 22.19 3.72
CA GLY A 138 -10.68 23.47 3.57
C GLY A 138 -11.12 24.10 4.89
N LYS A 139 -10.41 23.80 6.00
CA LYS A 139 -10.80 24.20 7.36
C LYS A 139 -9.91 25.29 7.93
N LYS A 140 -10.51 26.23 8.68
CA LYS A 140 -9.80 27.15 9.57
C LYS A 140 -9.64 26.48 10.94
N PHE A 141 -8.42 26.40 11.41
CA PHE A 141 -8.09 25.95 12.76
C PHE A 141 -7.92 27.15 13.68
N PRO A 142 -8.67 27.23 14.79
CA PRO A 142 -8.65 28.41 15.65
C PRO A 142 -7.31 28.55 16.40
N SER A 143 -6.94 29.79 16.72
CA SER A 143 -5.70 30.10 17.43
C SER A 143 -5.69 29.62 18.90
N SER A 144 -6.83 29.23 19.43
CA SER A 144 -6.97 28.65 20.78
C SER A 144 -6.75 27.14 20.80
N GLN A 145 -6.63 26.49 19.63
CA GLN A 145 -6.51 25.04 19.54
C GLN A 145 -5.05 24.60 19.54
N PRO A 146 -4.64 23.59 20.33
CA PRO A 146 -3.32 22.99 20.26
C PRO A 146 -3.03 22.42 18.86
N ILE A 147 -1.76 22.45 18.44
CA ILE A 147 -1.35 21.89 17.14
C ILE A 147 -1.65 20.39 17.05
N SER A 148 -1.43 19.66 18.16
CA SER A 148 -1.74 18.23 18.26
C SER A 148 -3.19 17.90 17.87
N ASP A 149 -4.15 18.72 18.31
CA ASP A 149 -5.57 18.50 17.99
C ASP A 149 -5.84 18.79 16.50
N SER A 150 -5.14 19.76 15.94
CA SER A 150 -5.22 20.05 14.50
C SER A 150 -4.64 18.92 13.67
N VAL A 151 -3.49 18.37 14.07
CA VAL A 151 -2.85 17.19 13.44
C VAL A 151 -3.79 15.99 13.52
N GLN A 152 -4.33 15.69 14.71
CA GLN A 152 -5.28 14.60 14.88
C GLN A 152 -6.51 14.76 14.00
N ASN A 153 -7.05 15.98 13.88
CA ASN A 153 -8.18 16.24 13.01
C ASN A 153 -7.85 15.98 11.52
N ILE A 154 -6.68 16.40 11.06
CA ILE A 154 -6.25 16.14 9.67
C ILE A 154 -6.09 14.64 9.41
N LEU A 155 -5.45 13.92 10.32
CA LEU A 155 -5.25 12.48 10.19
C LEU A 155 -6.58 11.70 10.16
N THR A 156 -7.51 12.04 11.05
CA THR A 156 -8.76 11.29 11.19
C THR A 156 -9.83 11.70 10.19
N GLN A 157 -10.01 13.00 9.92
CA GLN A 157 -11.12 13.49 9.10
C GLN A 157 -10.77 13.58 7.61
N TYR A 158 -9.52 13.90 7.29
CA TYR A 158 -9.10 14.11 5.90
C TYR A 158 -8.31 12.93 5.33
N LEU A 159 -7.34 12.39 6.05
CA LEU A 159 -6.63 11.17 5.64
C LEU A 159 -7.41 9.89 5.97
N LYS A 160 -8.35 9.96 6.93
CA LYS A 160 -9.16 8.83 7.40
C LYS A 160 -8.30 7.63 7.81
N THR A 161 -7.14 7.91 8.43
CA THR A 161 -6.26 6.86 8.91
C THR A 161 -6.66 6.42 10.33
N ASP A 162 -6.51 5.13 10.59
CA ASP A 162 -6.65 4.49 11.90
C ASP A 162 -5.30 4.01 12.45
N LYS A 163 -4.20 4.36 11.76
CA LYS A 163 -2.81 3.98 12.13
C LYS A 163 -2.17 4.96 13.11
N ILE A 164 -2.99 5.60 13.94
CA ILE A 164 -2.52 6.55 14.97
C ILE A 164 -2.30 5.75 16.25
N ASN A 165 -1.08 5.80 16.77
CA ASN A 165 -0.78 5.21 18.06
C ASN A 165 -1.03 6.24 19.19
N GLU A 166 -0.25 7.30 19.19
CA GLU A 166 -0.33 8.36 20.19
C GLU A 166 0.11 9.69 19.59
N ILE A 167 -0.54 10.77 20.00
CA ILE A 167 -0.16 12.14 19.65
C ILE A 167 -0.03 12.91 20.96
N ASP A 168 1.19 13.28 21.30
CA ASP A 168 1.47 14.10 22.47
C ASP A 168 0.82 15.47 22.36
N LYS A 169 0.22 15.94 23.45
CA LYS A 169 -0.39 17.27 23.47
C LYS A 169 0.67 18.36 23.40
N THR A 170 0.54 19.24 22.42
CA THR A 170 1.35 20.44 22.35
C THR A 170 0.84 21.50 23.33
N GLN A 171 1.78 22.22 23.96
CA GLN A 171 1.42 23.22 24.98
C GLN A 171 0.92 24.52 24.33
N ASN A 172 1.53 24.93 23.22
CA ASN A 172 1.21 26.20 22.58
C ASN A 172 0.13 26.02 21.51
N PRO A 173 -0.98 26.75 21.60
CA PRO A 173 -1.98 26.78 20.55
C PRO A 173 -1.48 27.55 19.34
N TYR A 174 -1.91 27.15 18.14
CA TYR A 174 -1.56 27.81 16.89
C TYR A 174 -2.70 27.67 15.88
N GLY A 175 -3.16 28.81 15.37
CA GLY A 175 -4.20 28.83 14.37
C GLY A 175 -3.65 28.94 12.96
N PHE A 176 -4.29 28.26 12.02
CA PHE A 176 -3.95 28.32 10.60
C PHE A 176 -5.17 27.99 9.72
N ILE A 177 -5.01 28.22 8.42
CA ILE A 177 -6.02 27.90 7.42
C ILE A 177 -5.43 26.87 6.47
N GLY A 178 -6.17 25.78 6.24
CA GLY A 178 -5.74 24.69 5.36
C GLY A 178 -5.60 25.09 3.88
N ASN A 179 -6.29 26.14 3.42
CA ASN A 179 -6.22 26.68 2.06
C ASN A 179 -6.38 25.62 0.95
N LEU A 180 -7.24 24.64 1.17
CA LEU A 180 -7.50 23.54 0.23
C LEU A 180 -6.23 22.75 -0.17
N LYS A 181 -5.20 22.77 0.69
CA LYS A 181 -3.99 21.95 0.48
C LYS A 181 -4.27 20.49 0.74
N LYS A 182 -3.43 19.63 0.16
CA LYS A 182 -3.44 18.19 0.46
C LYS A 182 -3.03 17.97 1.92
N PRO A 183 -3.61 16.95 2.62
CA PRO A 183 -3.29 16.69 4.02
C PRO A 183 -1.79 16.56 4.31
N PHE A 184 -1.05 15.76 3.53
CA PHE A 184 0.40 15.63 3.74
C PHE A 184 1.18 16.92 3.58
N THR A 185 0.77 17.83 2.68
CA THR A 185 1.41 19.15 2.52
C THR A 185 1.28 20.04 3.76
N ILE A 186 0.30 19.77 4.62
CA ILE A 186 0.13 20.53 5.87
C ILE A 186 0.87 19.85 7.02
N LEU A 187 1.00 18.51 6.96
CA LEU A 187 1.63 17.71 8.03
C LEU A 187 3.16 17.62 7.90
N THR A 188 3.71 17.92 6.74
CA THR A 188 5.16 18.00 6.49
C THR A 188 5.66 19.42 6.44
#